data_694f7608b57d5dcc52d23f572643217f
#
_entry.id   694f7608b57d5dcc52d23f572643217f
#
_cell.length_a   1.000
_cell.length_b   1.000
_cell.length_c   1.000
_cell.angle_alpha   90.00
_cell.angle_beta   90.00
_cell.angle_gamma   90.00
#
_symmetry.space_group_name_H-M   'P 1'
#
loop_
_entity.id
_entity.type
_entity.pdbx_description
1 polymer ?
#
loop_
_entity_poly.entity_id
_entity_poly.type
_entity_poly.pdbx_seq_one_letter_code
_entity_poly.pdbx_strand_id
1 'polypeptide(L)'
;MAADMSQEELASALKLDRTMIAKIERGVRRVDALELAKLSSVLQVSLSYFLNPPPLVVSRRAELTEDTVTDAARQSYRLEIALSTWLTDVRQLIEAGTFSPPEIARYPEAVQDMPSARRAALWVREQLGLEFEPIDSLMRVCERLGQLVAVVEAPGEGASLTDGDLAVAVISRHGDPGRRRATAAHELGHLIVGDEYSTDMGVHASRDDREAIIDAFAAQLLLPVEACRNVARTGEAVRREDLVVLAARFRTSWSLTVRQAVEAEVIGRNVAKDMRRRNPTRAELMEAVGWAPQPDLEAVRVPPSYAHAVVESFKKSLITASRAVELMRGQIVAADLPIRDDADFEL
;
A
#
# COMPACT_ATOMS: atom_id res chain seq x y z
N MET A 1 -17.35 7.12 -14.39
CA MET A 1 -16.61 8.32 -13.93
C MET A 1 -15.26 8.00 -13.26
N ALA A 2 -14.98 6.76 -12.96
CA ALA A 2 -13.67 6.34 -12.40
C ALA A 2 -12.50 6.45 -13.39
N ALA A 3 -12.77 6.42 -14.69
CA ALA A 3 -11.76 6.49 -15.74
C ALA A 3 -11.53 7.91 -16.31
N ASP A 4 -11.98 8.94 -15.62
CA ASP A 4 -11.95 10.35 -16.07
C ASP A 4 -12.57 10.58 -17.47
N MET A 5 -13.48 9.70 -17.86
CA MET A 5 -14.18 9.75 -19.14
C MET A 5 -15.64 10.09 -18.91
N SER A 6 -16.14 11.03 -19.69
CA SER A 6 -17.58 11.29 -19.80
C SER A 6 -18.27 10.14 -20.56
N GLN A 7 -19.59 10.03 -20.42
CA GLN A 7 -20.37 9.08 -21.22
C GLN A 7 -20.17 9.28 -22.73
N GLU A 8 -19.90 10.50 -23.16
CA GLU A 8 -19.69 10.85 -24.58
C GLU A 8 -18.32 10.39 -25.08
N GLU A 9 -17.28 10.62 -24.28
CA GLU A 9 -15.92 10.12 -24.57
C GLU A 9 -15.86 8.60 -24.59
N LEU A 10 -16.50 7.95 -23.61
CA LEU A 10 -16.59 6.49 -23.54
C LEU A 10 -17.36 5.93 -24.75
N ALA A 11 -18.48 6.55 -25.11
CA ALA A 11 -19.27 6.17 -26.29
C ALA A 11 -18.44 6.28 -27.58
N SER A 12 -17.72 7.42 -27.75
CA SER A 12 -16.82 7.62 -28.89
C SER A 12 -15.73 6.56 -28.97
N ALA A 13 -15.05 6.26 -27.84
CA ALA A 13 -13.99 5.26 -27.78
C ALA A 13 -14.48 3.84 -28.11
N LEU A 14 -15.71 3.52 -27.75
CA LEU A 14 -16.34 2.21 -27.99
C LEU A 14 -17.08 2.13 -29.33
N LYS A 15 -17.18 3.24 -30.06
CA LYS A 15 -18.02 3.39 -31.28
C LYS A 15 -19.49 3.04 -31.01
N LEU A 16 -20.02 3.51 -29.90
CA LEU A 16 -21.42 3.38 -29.46
C LEU A 16 -22.05 4.78 -29.33
N ASP A 17 -23.37 4.83 -29.28
CA ASP A 17 -24.08 6.07 -28.95
C ASP A 17 -24.05 6.33 -27.43
N ARG A 18 -24.00 7.61 -27.01
CA ARG A 18 -24.07 8.00 -25.60
C ARG A 18 -25.26 7.39 -24.87
N THR A 19 -26.43 7.27 -25.56
CA THR A 19 -27.63 6.66 -25.00
C THR A 19 -27.45 5.18 -24.70
N MET A 20 -26.60 4.47 -25.46
CA MET A 20 -26.27 3.08 -25.20
C MET A 20 -25.41 2.94 -23.95
N ILE A 21 -24.42 3.82 -23.73
CA ILE A 21 -23.64 3.86 -22.50
C ILE A 21 -24.53 4.10 -21.29
N ALA A 22 -25.40 5.11 -21.36
CA ALA A 22 -26.36 5.40 -20.29
C ALA A 22 -27.32 4.22 -19.98
N LYS A 23 -27.65 3.38 -20.97
CA LYS A 23 -28.43 2.14 -20.77
C LYS A 23 -27.61 1.03 -20.13
N ILE A 24 -26.32 0.91 -20.47
CA ILE A 24 -25.38 -0.03 -19.85
C ILE A 24 -25.22 0.31 -18.38
N GLU A 25 -24.95 1.56 -18.03
CA GLU A 25 -24.77 2.02 -16.66
C GLU A 25 -26.01 1.82 -15.77
N ARG A 26 -27.19 1.91 -16.37
CA ARG A 26 -28.46 1.64 -15.68
C ARG A 26 -28.84 0.15 -15.62
N GLY A 27 -28.00 -0.74 -16.17
CA GLY A 27 -28.28 -2.17 -16.23
C GLY A 27 -29.43 -2.57 -17.18
N VAL A 28 -29.90 -1.63 -18.04
CA VAL A 28 -31.03 -1.86 -18.97
C VAL A 28 -30.58 -2.53 -20.27
N ARG A 29 -29.29 -2.35 -20.63
CA ARG A 29 -28.69 -2.97 -21.81
C ARG A 29 -27.63 -3.99 -21.37
N ARG A 30 -27.70 -5.19 -21.94
CA ARG A 30 -26.66 -6.22 -21.77
C ARG A 30 -25.42 -5.81 -22.55
N VAL A 31 -24.26 -6.17 -22.01
CA VAL A 31 -22.93 -6.01 -22.64
C VAL A 31 -22.50 -7.38 -23.14
N ASP A 32 -22.09 -7.49 -24.39
CA ASP A 32 -21.52 -8.72 -24.91
C ASP A 32 -20.03 -8.85 -24.55
N ALA A 33 -19.45 -10.04 -24.80
CA ALA A 33 -18.07 -10.33 -24.43
C ALA A 33 -17.06 -9.44 -25.16
N LEU A 34 -17.33 -9.04 -26.40
CA LEU A 34 -16.46 -8.17 -27.20
C LEU A 34 -16.53 -6.72 -26.70
N GLU A 35 -17.72 -6.26 -26.37
CA GLU A 35 -17.94 -4.95 -25.75
C GLU A 35 -17.27 -4.87 -24.37
N LEU A 36 -17.37 -5.95 -23.58
CA LEU A 36 -16.73 -6.04 -22.26
C LEU A 36 -15.20 -5.98 -22.38
N ALA A 37 -14.62 -6.68 -23.36
CA ALA A 37 -13.19 -6.60 -23.63
C ALA A 37 -12.74 -5.19 -24.07
N LYS A 38 -13.53 -4.48 -24.88
CA LYS A 38 -13.28 -3.10 -25.26
C LYS A 38 -13.42 -2.15 -24.07
N LEU A 39 -14.45 -2.33 -23.23
CA LEU A 39 -14.62 -1.57 -21.99
C LEU A 39 -13.41 -1.74 -21.07
N SER A 40 -12.96 -2.98 -20.87
CA SER A 40 -11.76 -3.30 -20.09
C SER A 40 -10.54 -2.54 -20.61
N SER A 41 -10.31 -2.56 -21.91
CA SER A 41 -9.18 -1.88 -22.54
C SER A 41 -9.26 -0.34 -22.44
N VAL A 42 -10.43 0.24 -22.71
CA VAL A 42 -10.64 1.69 -22.72
C VAL A 42 -10.60 2.27 -21.30
N LEU A 43 -11.19 1.58 -20.34
CA LEU A 43 -11.23 1.99 -18.94
C LEU A 43 -9.99 1.57 -18.16
N GLN A 44 -9.08 0.79 -18.77
CA GLN A 44 -7.89 0.22 -18.13
C GLN A 44 -8.21 -0.55 -16.84
N VAL A 45 -9.30 -1.31 -16.87
CA VAL A 45 -9.79 -2.14 -15.77
C VAL A 45 -9.81 -3.59 -16.21
N SER A 46 -9.35 -4.52 -15.37
CA SER A 46 -9.35 -5.95 -15.73
C SER A 46 -10.76 -6.48 -16.02
N LEU A 47 -10.86 -7.47 -16.90
CA LEU A 47 -12.15 -8.13 -17.17
C LEU A 47 -12.77 -8.73 -15.90
N SER A 48 -11.94 -9.26 -15.00
CA SER A 48 -12.36 -9.83 -13.73
C SER A 48 -13.09 -8.83 -12.82
N TYR A 49 -12.73 -7.55 -12.90
CA TYR A 49 -13.41 -6.48 -12.16
C TYR A 49 -14.90 -6.36 -12.52
N PHE A 50 -15.24 -6.56 -13.79
CA PHE A 50 -16.65 -6.52 -14.25
C PHE A 50 -17.44 -7.80 -13.94
N LEU A 51 -16.75 -8.91 -13.70
CA LEU A 51 -17.36 -10.22 -13.52
C LEU A 51 -17.53 -10.58 -12.04
N ASN A 52 -16.75 -10.00 -11.16
CA ASN A 52 -16.76 -10.28 -9.73
C ASN A 52 -17.37 -9.10 -8.95
N PRO A 53 -18.15 -9.35 -7.89
CA PRO A 53 -18.58 -8.29 -7.01
C PRO A 53 -17.36 -7.61 -6.38
N PRO A 54 -17.39 -6.27 -6.20
CA PRO A 54 -16.29 -5.57 -5.56
C PRO A 54 -16.11 -6.10 -4.11
N PRO A 55 -14.87 -6.40 -3.68
CA PRO A 55 -14.62 -6.84 -2.33
C PRO A 55 -14.92 -5.71 -1.33
N LEU A 56 -15.25 -6.09 -0.08
CA LEU A 56 -15.37 -5.13 1.01
C LEU A 56 -13.97 -4.58 1.33
N VAL A 57 -13.76 -3.30 1.08
CA VAL A 57 -12.48 -2.62 1.36
C VAL A 57 -12.42 -2.26 2.83
N VAL A 58 -11.38 -2.71 3.54
CA VAL A 58 -11.19 -2.50 4.99
C VAL A 58 -10.70 -1.09 5.28
N SER A 59 -9.76 -0.58 4.52
CA SER A 59 -9.19 0.75 4.71
C SER A 59 -9.03 1.50 3.40
N ARG A 60 -9.18 2.83 3.45
CA ARG A 60 -8.92 3.74 2.34
C ARG A 60 -8.31 5.03 2.88
N ARG A 61 -7.15 5.38 2.40
CA ARG A 61 -6.55 6.68 2.68
C ARG A 61 -6.61 7.56 1.43
N ALA A 62 -7.49 8.56 1.45
CA ALA A 62 -7.58 9.60 0.43
C ALA A 62 -7.51 10.98 1.11
N GLU A 63 -6.75 11.91 0.56
CA GLU A 63 -6.75 13.30 1.04
C GLU A 63 -8.11 13.95 0.73
N LEU A 64 -8.84 14.32 1.78
CA LEU A 64 -10.06 15.11 1.69
C LEU A 64 -9.68 16.59 1.81
N THR A 65 -9.59 17.30 0.68
CA THR A 65 -9.60 18.75 0.66
C THR A 65 -10.99 19.24 0.22
N GLU A 66 -11.50 20.31 0.82
CA GLU A 66 -12.91 20.74 0.71
C GLU A 66 -13.41 21.02 -0.72
N ASP A 67 -12.51 21.35 -1.67
CA ASP A 67 -12.86 21.60 -3.08
C ASP A 67 -12.86 20.34 -3.96
N THR A 68 -12.60 19.14 -3.41
CA THR A 68 -12.23 17.95 -4.18
C THR A 68 -13.06 16.69 -3.87
N VAL A 69 -14.29 16.84 -3.34
CA VAL A 69 -15.15 15.66 -3.04
C VAL A 69 -15.29 14.73 -4.25
N THR A 70 -15.33 15.25 -5.46
CA THR A 70 -15.39 14.48 -6.71
C THR A 70 -14.05 13.85 -7.05
N ASP A 71 -12.92 14.53 -6.85
CA ASP A 71 -11.58 14.01 -7.16
C ASP A 71 -11.10 13.00 -6.11
N ALA A 72 -11.36 13.26 -4.83
CA ALA A 72 -11.10 12.30 -3.76
C ALA A 72 -11.91 11.00 -3.93
N ALA A 73 -13.18 11.11 -4.32
CA ALA A 73 -14.01 9.94 -4.63
C ALA A 73 -13.47 9.14 -5.82
N ARG A 74 -12.96 9.82 -6.86
CA ARG A 74 -12.32 9.18 -8.03
C ARG A 74 -11.02 8.50 -7.66
N GLN A 75 -10.17 9.14 -6.86
CA GLN A 75 -8.90 8.57 -6.38
C GLN A 75 -9.15 7.31 -5.54
N SER A 76 -10.12 7.38 -4.63
CA SER A 76 -10.56 6.24 -3.82
C SER A 76 -11.01 5.07 -4.70
N TYR A 77 -11.82 5.33 -5.72
CA TYR A 77 -12.32 4.31 -6.62
C TYR A 77 -11.22 3.64 -7.46
N ARG A 78 -10.21 4.40 -7.92
CA ARG A 78 -9.06 3.82 -8.65
C ARG A 78 -8.21 2.92 -7.77
N LEU A 79 -7.99 3.29 -6.51
CA LEU A 79 -7.32 2.41 -5.55
C LEU A 79 -8.12 1.14 -5.29
N GLU A 80 -9.45 1.21 -5.20
CA GLU A 80 -10.31 0.03 -5.06
C GLU A 80 -10.19 -0.93 -6.26
N ILE A 81 -10.19 -0.38 -7.48
CA ILE A 81 -9.98 -1.19 -8.69
C ILE A 81 -8.61 -1.87 -8.64
N ALA A 82 -7.56 -1.13 -8.30
CA ALA A 82 -6.21 -1.67 -8.18
C ALA A 82 -6.12 -2.76 -7.11
N LEU A 83 -6.78 -2.56 -5.96
CA LEU A 83 -6.84 -3.51 -4.86
C LEU A 83 -7.63 -4.78 -5.24
N SER A 84 -8.80 -4.63 -5.86
CA SER A 84 -9.61 -5.75 -6.35
C SER A 84 -8.88 -6.57 -7.42
N THR A 85 -8.19 -5.88 -8.34
CA THR A 85 -7.35 -6.54 -9.33
C THR A 85 -6.22 -7.30 -8.65
N TRP A 86 -5.55 -6.69 -7.66
CA TRP A 86 -4.48 -7.31 -6.91
C TRP A 86 -4.93 -8.56 -6.17
N LEU A 87 -6.06 -8.51 -5.50
CA LEU A 87 -6.68 -9.68 -4.86
C LEU A 87 -6.92 -10.82 -5.85
N THR A 88 -7.49 -10.50 -7.02
CA THR A 88 -7.78 -11.48 -8.07
C THR A 88 -6.51 -12.11 -8.63
N ASP A 89 -5.46 -11.31 -8.84
CA ASP A 89 -4.15 -11.77 -9.32
C ASP A 89 -3.50 -12.75 -8.32
N VAL A 90 -3.58 -12.45 -7.03
CA VAL A 90 -3.05 -13.34 -5.98
C VAL A 90 -3.85 -14.63 -5.90
N ARG A 91 -5.19 -14.55 -5.92
CA ARG A 91 -6.07 -15.73 -5.91
C ARG A 91 -5.80 -16.67 -7.08
N GLN A 92 -5.55 -16.13 -8.26
CA GLN A 92 -5.21 -16.95 -9.44
C GLN A 92 -4.00 -17.87 -9.19
N LEU A 93 -2.95 -17.37 -8.52
CA LEU A 93 -1.76 -18.16 -8.21
C LEU A 93 -2.01 -19.18 -7.08
N ILE A 94 -2.87 -18.84 -6.13
CA ILE A 94 -3.31 -19.76 -5.07
C ILE A 94 -4.10 -20.91 -5.70
N GLU A 95 -5.07 -20.61 -6.55
CA GLU A 95 -5.90 -21.60 -7.26
C GLU A 95 -5.06 -22.48 -8.21
N ALA A 96 -4.03 -21.92 -8.81
CA ALA A 96 -3.05 -22.67 -9.61
C ALA A 96 -2.11 -23.56 -8.78
N GLY A 97 -2.16 -23.47 -7.45
CA GLY A 97 -1.32 -24.25 -6.54
C GLY A 97 0.17 -23.87 -6.57
N THR A 98 0.50 -22.67 -7.06
CA THR A 98 1.88 -22.19 -7.17
C THR A 98 2.24 -21.16 -6.09
N PHE A 99 1.26 -20.68 -5.35
CA PHE A 99 1.42 -19.71 -4.28
C PHE A 99 0.63 -20.13 -3.03
N SER A 100 1.30 -20.04 -1.88
CA SER A 100 0.65 -20.12 -0.57
C SER A 100 0.89 -18.82 0.15
N PRO A 101 -0.17 -18.07 0.52
CA PRO A 101 -0.02 -16.80 1.22
C PRO A 101 0.60 -17.04 2.60
N PRO A 102 1.42 -16.10 3.09
CA PRO A 102 1.94 -16.19 4.45
C PRO A 102 0.82 -16.02 5.47
N GLU A 103 1.00 -16.60 6.65
CA GLU A 103 0.06 -16.48 7.77
C GLU A 103 -0.08 -15.03 8.24
N ILE A 104 -1.32 -14.61 8.49
CA ILE A 104 -1.61 -13.26 8.98
C ILE A 104 -1.24 -13.16 10.45
N ALA A 105 -0.28 -12.28 10.75
CA ALA A 105 0.05 -11.94 12.13
C ALA A 105 -1.02 -10.98 12.71
N ARG A 106 -1.44 -11.28 13.95
CA ARG A 106 -2.36 -10.42 14.70
C ARG A 106 -1.77 -10.12 16.07
N TYR A 107 -1.87 -8.88 16.51
CA TYR A 107 -1.49 -8.52 17.87
C TYR A 107 -2.48 -9.17 18.87
N PRO A 108 -1.99 -9.85 19.93
CA PRO A 108 -2.87 -10.66 20.76
C PRO A 108 -3.73 -9.85 21.74
N GLU A 109 -3.44 -8.57 21.96
CA GLU A 109 -4.16 -7.72 22.89
C GLU A 109 -5.05 -6.71 22.18
N ALA A 110 -6.10 -6.23 22.87
CA ALA A 110 -6.96 -5.18 22.34
C ALA A 110 -6.21 -3.84 22.21
N VAL A 111 -6.37 -3.17 21.07
CA VAL A 111 -5.82 -1.84 20.81
C VAL A 111 -6.95 -0.82 20.80
N GLN A 112 -6.96 0.06 21.83
CA GLN A 112 -8.04 1.02 22.06
C GLN A 112 -7.57 2.47 22.07
N ASP A 113 -6.27 2.68 22.17
CA ASP A 113 -5.64 3.99 22.30
C ASP A 113 -4.24 4.02 21.63
N MET A 114 -3.65 5.21 21.52
CA MET A 114 -2.31 5.37 20.95
C MET A 114 -1.21 4.62 21.74
N PRO A 115 -1.21 4.58 23.10
CA PRO A 115 -0.24 3.76 23.85
C PRO A 115 -0.31 2.27 23.50
N SER A 116 -1.49 1.67 23.40
CA SER A 116 -1.64 0.26 23.03
C SER A 116 -1.23 0.01 21.57
N ALA A 117 -1.52 0.95 20.67
CA ALA A 117 -1.04 0.88 19.27
C ALA A 117 0.49 0.90 19.18
N ARG A 118 1.16 1.71 20.00
CA ARG A 118 2.63 1.71 20.09
C ARG A 118 3.19 0.39 20.62
N ARG A 119 2.54 -0.22 21.61
CA ARG A 119 2.93 -1.56 22.08
C ARG A 119 2.78 -2.62 20.97
N ALA A 120 1.69 -2.57 20.21
CA ALA A 120 1.50 -3.45 19.07
C ALA A 120 2.61 -3.28 18.01
N ALA A 121 3.04 -2.04 17.74
CA ALA A 121 4.16 -1.76 16.83
C ALA A 121 5.50 -2.30 17.37
N LEU A 122 5.76 -2.17 18.68
CA LEU A 122 6.96 -2.74 19.31
C LEU A 122 6.93 -4.27 19.28
N TRP A 123 5.78 -4.88 19.53
CA TRP A 123 5.60 -6.33 19.37
C TRP A 123 5.94 -6.78 17.94
N VAL A 124 5.47 -6.08 16.90
CA VAL A 124 5.85 -6.36 15.51
C VAL A 124 7.36 -6.28 15.33
N ARG A 125 8.01 -5.26 15.87
CA ARG A 125 9.47 -5.10 15.76
C ARG A 125 10.21 -6.23 16.45
N GLU A 126 9.73 -6.70 17.61
CA GLU A 126 10.26 -7.86 18.33
C GLU A 126 10.12 -9.14 17.51
N GLN A 127 8.94 -9.42 16.93
CA GLN A 127 8.72 -10.59 16.05
C GLN A 127 9.68 -10.61 14.84
N LEU A 128 10.13 -9.44 14.41
CA LEU A 128 11.05 -9.28 13.28
C LEU A 128 12.52 -9.24 13.70
N GLY A 129 12.82 -9.19 15.00
CA GLY A 129 14.17 -9.03 15.54
C GLY A 129 14.80 -7.68 15.23
N LEU A 130 13.99 -6.63 15.08
CA LEU A 130 14.45 -5.31 14.62
C LEU A 130 14.87 -4.39 15.76
N GLU A 131 14.51 -4.69 17.00
CA GLU A 131 14.70 -3.77 18.13
C GLU A 131 14.34 -2.33 17.75
N PHE A 132 15.31 -1.41 17.77
CA PHE A 132 15.13 0.00 17.40
C PHE A 132 15.86 0.39 16.09
N GLU A 133 16.30 -0.60 15.31
CA GLU A 133 17.00 -0.34 14.06
C GLU A 133 16.04 0.00 12.89
N PRO A 134 16.54 0.68 11.85
CA PRO A 134 15.73 0.99 10.67
C PRO A 134 15.21 -0.25 9.95
N ILE A 135 14.01 -0.15 9.38
CA ILE A 135 13.45 -1.17 8.49
C ILE A 135 14.02 -0.97 7.08
N ASP A 136 14.74 -1.95 6.55
CA ASP A 136 15.30 -1.90 5.21
C ASP A 136 14.27 -2.00 4.10
N SER A 137 13.39 -2.97 4.17
CA SER A 137 12.30 -3.17 3.20
C SER A 137 10.98 -3.36 3.91
N LEU A 138 10.11 -2.35 3.81
CA LEU A 138 8.79 -2.41 4.40
C LEU A 138 7.89 -3.42 3.67
N MET A 139 8.06 -3.60 2.35
CA MET A 139 7.36 -4.62 1.59
C MET A 139 7.62 -6.03 2.14
N ARG A 140 8.90 -6.36 2.46
CA ARG A 140 9.24 -7.66 3.06
C ARG A 140 8.70 -7.79 4.49
N VAL A 141 8.65 -6.71 5.24
CA VAL A 141 8.03 -6.69 6.57
C VAL A 141 6.54 -7.01 6.47
N CYS A 142 5.81 -6.33 5.58
CA CYS A 142 4.40 -6.61 5.34
C CYS A 142 4.18 -8.06 4.93
N GLU A 143 4.96 -8.56 3.96
CA GLU A 143 4.88 -9.95 3.48
C GLU A 143 5.11 -10.98 4.60
N ARG A 144 6.14 -10.79 5.44
CA ARG A 144 6.40 -11.67 6.59
C ARG A 144 5.28 -11.69 7.64
N LEU A 145 4.49 -10.63 7.70
CA LEU A 145 3.36 -10.47 8.62
C LEU A 145 2.01 -10.81 7.97
N GLY A 146 2.04 -11.36 6.75
CA GLY A 146 0.85 -11.87 6.07
C GLY A 146 0.16 -10.86 5.16
N GLN A 147 0.70 -9.64 4.98
CA GLN A 147 0.12 -8.65 4.07
C GLN A 147 0.90 -8.56 2.76
N LEU A 148 0.26 -8.91 1.66
CA LEU A 148 0.84 -8.83 0.32
C LEU A 148 0.64 -7.43 -0.25
N VAL A 149 1.71 -6.64 -0.27
CA VAL A 149 1.69 -5.25 -0.73
C VAL A 149 2.12 -5.14 -2.17
N ALA A 150 1.27 -4.60 -3.06
CA ALA A 150 1.68 -4.18 -4.40
C ALA A 150 1.83 -2.66 -4.48
N VAL A 151 2.91 -2.19 -5.12
CA VAL A 151 3.05 -0.78 -5.48
C VAL A 151 2.45 -0.56 -6.87
N VAL A 152 1.53 0.39 -6.97
CA VAL A 152 0.70 0.59 -8.17
C VAL A 152 0.79 2.01 -8.72
N GLU A 153 0.53 2.14 -10.02
CA GLU A 153 0.34 3.42 -10.70
C GLU A 153 -1.13 3.84 -10.55
N ALA A 154 -1.51 4.32 -9.39
CA ALA A 154 -2.86 4.80 -9.12
C ALA A 154 -2.80 6.09 -8.29
N PRO A 155 -3.73 7.04 -8.49
CA PRO A 155 -3.85 8.22 -7.66
C PRO A 155 -4.31 7.83 -6.24
N GLY A 156 -4.05 8.69 -5.28
CA GLY A 156 -4.32 8.44 -3.85
C GLY A 156 -3.08 7.94 -3.12
N GLU A 157 -3.25 7.40 -1.92
CA GLU A 157 -2.13 6.94 -1.08
C GLU A 157 -2.04 5.42 -1.00
N GLY A 158 -3.08 4.76 -0.49
CA GLY A 158 -3.13 3.32 -0.32
C GLY A 158 -4.52 2.83 0.05
N ALA A 159 -4.68 1.51 -0.04
CA ALA A 159 -5.87 0.80 0.41
C ALA A 159 -5.52 -0.65 0.73
N SER A 160 -6.23 -1.25 1.66
CA SER A 160 -6.08 -2.65 2.04
C SER A 160 -7.41 -3.36 2.27
N LEU A 161 -7.37 -4.68 2.18
CA LEU A 161 -8.48 -5.55 2.55
C LEU A 161 -7.98 -6.89 3.05
N THR A 162 -8.83 -7.56 3.82
CA THR A 162 -8.67 -8.95 4.23
C THR A 162 -9.84 -9.77 3.66
N ASP A 163 -9.54 -10.94 3.13
CA ASP A 163 -10.51 -11.87 2.58
C ASP A 163 -10.17 -13.30 3.03
N GLY A 164 -10.81 -13.75 4.09
CA GLY A 164 -10.44 -14.98 4.80
C GLY A 164 -9.01 -14.90 5.35
N ASP A 165 -8.17 -15.83 4.94
CA ASP A 165 -6.76 -15.90 5.35
C ASP A 165 -5.81 -15.10 4.41
N LEU A 166 -6.35 -14.30 3.52
CA LEU A 166 -5.60 -13.51 2.57
C LEU A 166 -5.72 -12.01 2.86
N ALA A 167 -4.61 -11.36 3.16
CA ALA A 167 -4.55 -9.91 3.32
C ALA A 167 -3.72 -9.27 2.20
N VAL A 168 -4.31 -8.30 1.52
CA VAL A 168 -3.68 -7.58 0.41
C VAL A 168 -3.74 -6.07 0.64
N ALA A 169 -2.73 -5.37 0.13
CA ALA A 169 -2.72 -3.91 0.11
C ALA A 169 -2.13 -3.39 -1.20
N VAL A 170 -2.56 -2.21 -1.61
CA VAL A 170 -1.97 -1.44 -2.70
C VAL A 170 -1.49 -0.11 -2.18
N ILE A 171 -0.29 0.29 -2.60
CA ILE A 171 0.32 1.58 -2.25
C ILE A 171 0.61 2.33 -3.55
N SER A 172 0.15 3.57 -3.62
CA SER A 172 0.47 4.43 -4.75
C SER A 172 1.96 4.73 -4.82
N ARG A 173 2.56 4.65 -6.02
CA ARG A 173 3.95 5.07 -6.25
C ARG A 173 4.15 6.59 -6.18
N HIS A 174 3.07 7.35 -6.23
CA HIS A 174 3.11 8.81 -6.19
C HIS A 174 3.42 9.34 -4.78
N GLY A 175 3.87 10.58 -4.71
CA GLY A 175 4.16 11.26 -3.46
C GLY A 175 5.57 11.03 -2.89
N ASP A 176 5.79 11.57 -1.72
CA ASP A 176 7.08 11.53 -1.01
C ASP A 176 7.41 10.11 -0.52
N PRO A 177 8.68 9.64 -0.64
CA PRO A 177 9.07 8.30 -0.20
C PRO A 177 8.73 7.98 1.26
N GLY A 178 8.93 8.95 2.16
CA GLY A 178 8.60 8.77 3.58
C GLY A 178 7.09 8.65 3.81
N ARG A 179 6.28 9.32 2.99
CA ARG A 179 4.81 9.23 3.04
C ARG A 179 4.33 7.87 2.55
N ARG A 180 4.88 7.34 1.44
CA ARG A 180 4.56 5.99 0.95
C ARG A 180 4.84 4.92 2.02
N ARG A 181 5.98 5.02 2.70
CA ARG A 181 6.30 4.13 3.82
C ARG A 181 5.31 4.28 4.97
N ALA A 182 4.92 5.52 5.31
CA ALA A 182 3.91 5.76 6.34
C ALA A 182 2.57 5.14 5.96
N THR A 183 2.14 5.26 4.70
CA THR A 183 0.92 4.63 4.19
C THR A 183 1.00 3.11 4.28
N ALA A 184 2.10 2.48 3.82
CA ALA A 184 2.24 1.02 3.91
C ALA A 184 2.26 0.51 5.36
N ALA A 185 2.90 1.23 6.27
CA ALA A 185 2.89 0.91 7.71
C ALA A 185 1.50 1.12 8.34
N HIS A 186 0.73 2.07 7.85
CA HIS A 186 -0.63 2.33 8.27
C HIS A 186 -1.57 1.19 7.82
N GLU A 187 -1.51 0.79 6.55
CA GLU A 187 -2.30 -0.35 6.04
C GLU A 187 -1.94 -1.66 6.77
N LEU A 188 -0.66 -1.84 7.11
CA LEU A 188 -0.24 -2.96 7.97
C LEU A 188 -0.82 -2.83 9.38
N GLY A 189 -0.93 -1.61 9.91
CA GLY A 189 -1.52 -1.34 11.21
C GLY A 189 -2.95 -1.84 11.32
N HIS A 190 -3.80 -1.58 10.33
CA HIS A 190 -5.16 -2.12 10.27
C HIS A 190 -5.17 -3.65 10.34
N LEU A 191 -4.26 -4.31 9.62
CA LEU A 191 -4.16 -5.76 9.65
C LEU A 191 -3.74 -6.28 11.03
N ILE A 192 -2.66 -5.75 11.59
CA ILE A 192 -2.07 -6.23 12.87
C ILE A 192 -3.03 -6.02 14.04
N VAL A 193 -3.72 -4.87 14.08
CA VAL A 193 -4.68 -4.53 15.13
C VAL A 193 -5.99 -5.29 15.00
N GLY A 194 -6.27 -5.86 13.80
CA GLY A 194 -7.55 -6.52 13.52
C GLY A 194 -8.70 -5.53 13.41
N ASP A 195 -8.40 -4.29 13.04
CA ASP A 195 -9.39 -3.25 12.81
C ASP A 195 -10.03 -3.47 11.42
N GLU A 196 -10.69 -4.60 11.28
CA GLU A 196 -11.62 -4.77 10.18
C GLU A 196 -12.73 -3.76 10.44
N TYR A 197 -12.99 -2.86 9.49
CA TYR A 197 -14.21 -2.05 9.53
C TYR A 197 -15.39 -3.02 9.56
N SER A 198 -15.69 -3.55 10.74
CA SER A 198 -16.92 -4.26 10.96
C SER A 198 -18.03 -3.24 10.72
N THR A 199 -18.98 -3.62 9.86
CA THR A 199 -20.24 -2.94 9.64
C THR A 199 -21.05 -2.78 10.93
N ASP A 200 -20.62 -3.40 12.01
CA ASP A 200 -21.08 -3.16 13.38
C ASP A 200 -20.48 -1.87 13.94
N MET A 201 -21.06 -0.76 13.46
CA MET A 201 -20.90 0.55 14.10
C MET A 201 -21.57 0.55 15.47
N GLY A 202 -21.05 -0.27 16.38
CA GLY A 202 -21.28 -0.14 17.81
C GLY A 202 -20.41 0.96 18.35
N VAL A 203 -21.00 2.17 18.38
CA VAL A 203 -20.79 3.19 19.42
C VAL A 203 -19.40 3.19 20.10
N HIS A 204 -18.57 4.23 19.87
CA HIS A 204 -17.74 4.94 20.85
C HIS A 204 -16.41 5.55 20.38
N ALA A 205 -15.90 5.31 19.17
CA ALA A 205 -14.80 6.11 18.67
C ALA A 205 -15.18 6.69 17.30
N SER A 206 -14.91 7.96 17.08
CA SER A 206 -15.05 8.55 15.76
C SER A 206 -14.04 7.86 14.80
N ARG A 207 -14.33 7.85 13.50
CA ARG A 207 -13.40 7.33 12.50
C ARG A 207 -12.02 7.98 12.64
N ASP A 208 -11.99 9.28 12.94
CA ASP A 208 -10.76 10.05 13.10
C ASP A 208 -9.93 9.59 14.30
N ASP A 209 -10.56 9.18 15.41
CA ASP A 209 -9.85 8.64 16.56
C ASP A 209 -9.19 7.30 16.25
N ARG A 210 -9.87 6.45 15.48
CA ARG A 210 -9.33 5.17 15.02
C ARG A 210 -8.13 5.37 14.09
N GLU A 211 -8.25 6.25 13.10
CA GLU A 211 -7.16 6.58 12.20
C GLU A 211 -5.94 7.12 12.96
N ALA A 212 -6.16 7.95 14.00
CA ALA A 212 -5.08 8.45 14.86
C ALA A 212 -4.36 7.32 15.63
N ILE A 213 -5.07 6.29 16.06
CA ILE A 213 -4.51 5.10 16.72
C ILE A 213 -3.63 4.32 15.73
N ILE A 214 -4.12 4.08 14.51
CA ILE A 214 -3.35 3.39 13.47
C ILE A 214 -2.13 4.22 13.02
N ASP A 215 -2.27 5.54 12.95
CA ASP A 215 -1.15 6.45 12.68
C ASP A 215 -0.08 6.41 13.79
N ALA A 216 -0.47 6.18 15.05
CA ALA A 216 0.47 5.99 16.15
C ALA A 216 1.24 4.66 16.04
N PHE A 217 0.56 3.58 15.62
CA PHE A 217 1.20 2.31 15.27
C PHE A 217 2.22 2.49 14.15
N ALA A 218 1.81 3.08 13.01
CA ALA A 218 2.67 3.27 11.85
C ALA A 218 3.91 4.12 12.19
N ALA A 219 3.73 5.18 12.97
CA ALA A 219 4.84 6.04 13.38
C ALA A 219 5.84 5.31 14.27
N GLN A 220 5.36 4.53 15.26
CA GLN A 220 6.21 3.75 16.17
C GLN A 220 6.90 2.60 15.43
N LEU A 221 6.23 1.95 14.47
CA LEU A 221 6.82 0.92 13.63
C LEU A 221 8.00 1.47 12.82
N LEU A 222 7.82 2.63 12.17
CA LEU A 222 8.82 3.20 11.26
C LEU A 222 9.98 3.90 11.99
N LEU A 223 9.69 4.63 13.06
CA LEU A 223 10.67 5.34 13.88
C LEU A 223 10.27 5.25 15.37
N PRO A 224 10.81 4.27 16.10
CA PRO A 224 10.50 4.14 17.53
C PRO A 224 10.90 5.37 18.33
N VAL A 225 10.09 5.75 19.32
CA VAL A 225 10.43 6.87 20.22
C VAL A 225 11.71 6.60 20.99
N GLU A 226 12.05 5.34 21.22
CA GLU A 226 13.29 4.88 21.86
C GLU A 226 14.51 5.25 21.00
N ALA A 227 14.41 5.15 19.68
CA ALA A 227 15.46 5.58 18.75
C ALA A 227 15.71 7.10 18.84
N CYS A 228 14.62 7.88 19.02
CA CYS A 228 14.74 9.33 19.25
C CYS A 228 15.40 9.63 20.60
N ARG A 229 15.04 8.90 21.66
CA ARG A 229 15.68 9.07 23.01
C ARG A 229 17.14 8.71 22.99
N ASN A 230 17.54 7.75 22.18
CA ASN A 230 18.96 7.35 22.06
C ASN A 230 19.85 8.48 21.54
N VAL A 231 19.32 9.36 20.67
CA VAL A 231 20.03 10.55 20.20
C VAL A 231 20.25 11.57 21.34
N ALA A 232 19.29 11.70 22.26
CA ALA A 232 19.37 12.64 23.38
C ALA A 232 20.27 12.16 24.55
N ARG A 233 20.76 10.91 24.53
CA ARG A 233 21.59 10.34 25.63
C ARG A 233 22.93 11.00 25.85
N THR A 234 23.39 11.85 24.93
CA THR A 234 24.64 12.60 25.05
C THR A 234 24.57 13.78 26.03
N GLY A 235 23.37 14.06 26.61
CA GLY A 235 23.18 15.18 27.55
C GLY A 235 23.11 16.55 26.91
N GLU A 236 23.26 16.64 25.59
CA GLU A 236 23.11 17.87 24.82
C GLU A 236 21.65 18.02 24.31
N ALA A 237 21.23 19.26 24.07
CA ALA A 237 19.94 19.52 23.46
C ALA A 237 19.92 18.97 22.03
N VAL A 238 18.88 18.20 21.69
CA VAL A 238 18.69 17.64 20.34
C VAL A 238 18.57 18.77 19.33
N ARG A 239 19.45 18.78 18.33
CA ARG A 239 19.51 19.77 17.26
C ARG A 239 18.75 19.26 16.04
N ARG A 240 18.48 20.19 15.10
CA ARG A 240 17.83 19.83 13.82
C ARG A 240 18.63 18.79 13.03
N GLU A 241 19.94 18.90 13.02
CA GLU A 241 20.86 17.99 12.32
C GLU A 241 20.74 16.55 12.82
N ASP A 242 20.57 16.38 14.13
CA ASP A 242 20.37 15.06 14.75
C ASP A 242 19.08 14.40 14.27
N LEU A 243 18.00 15.18 14.12
CA LEU A 243 16.75 14.70 13.56
C LEU A 243 16.82 14.46 12.05
N VAL A 244 17.65 15.20 11.30
CA VAL A 244 17.91 14.94 9.88
C VAL A 244 18.61 13.59 9.72
N VAL A 245 19.57 13.25 10.58
CA VAL A 245 20.17 11.91 10.60
C VAL A 245 19.15 10.82 10.86
N LEU A 246 18.24 11.02 11.84
CA LEU A 246 17.14 10.05 12.08
C LEU A 246 16.23 9.91 10.87
N ALA A 247 15.79 11.03 10.29
CA ALA A 247 14.91 11.02 9.12
C ALA A 247 15.55 10.25 7.94
N ALA A 248 16.85 10.48 7.71
CA ALA A 248 17.60 9.82 6.65
C ALA A 248 17.80 8.32 6.91
N ARG A 249 18.23 7.94 8.12
CA ARG A 249 18.47 6.53 8.51
C ARG A 249 17.18 5.71 8.49
N PHE A 250 16.10 6.24 9.06
CA PHE A 250 14.81 5.56 9.16
C PHE A 250 13.94 5.74 7.92
N ARG A 251 14.36 6.58 6.97
CA ARG A 251 13.63 6.88 5.72
C ARG A 251 12.19 7.30 5.99
N THR A 252 12.01 8.18 6.97
CA THR A 252 10.72 8.74 7.37
C THR A 252 10.54 10.16 6.84
N SER A 253 9.29 10.60 6.69
CA SER A 253 9.01 11.99 6.38
C SER A 253 9.46 12.91 7.54
N TRP A 254 9.84 14.14 7.20
CA TRP A 254 10.28 15.12 8.21
C TRP A 254 9.22 15.36 9.28
N SER A 255 7.94 15.45 8.87
CA SER A 255 6.83 15.66 9.80
C SER A 255 6.67 14.50 10.78
N LEU A 256 6.85 13.24 10.34
CA LEU A 256 6.82 12.06 11.20
C LEU A 256 8.00 12.08 12.18
N THR A 257 9.22 12.36 11.69
CA THR A 257 10.42 12.42 12.56
C THR A 257 10.25 13.46 13.66
N VAL A 258 9.83 14.68 13.31
CA VAL A 258 9.59 15.74 14.30
C VAL A 258 8.49 15.38 15.28
N ARG A 259 7.41 14.68 14.82
CA ARG A 259 6.35 14.18 15.69
C ARG A 259 6.88 13.16 16.70
N GLN A 260 7.67 12.18 16.24
CA GLN A 260 8.25 11.17 17.14
C GLN A 260 9.25 11.76 18.12
N ALA A 261 10.01 12.79 17.74
CA ALA A 261 10.89 13.50 18.65
C ALA A 261 10.14 14.26 19.76
N VAL A 262 8.95 14.81 19.49
CA VAL A 262 8.06 15.40 20.51
C VAL A 262 7.51 14.30 21.42
N GLU A 263 7.06 13.18 20.86
CA GLU A 263 6.54 12.05 21.62
C GLU A 263 7.60 11.38 22.50
N ALA A 264 8.85 11.41 22.04
CA ALA A 264 10.00 10.97 22.82
C ALA A 264 10.40 11.97 23.93
N GLU A 265 9.77 13.16 23.99
CA GLU A 265 10.05 14.27 24.89
C GLU A 265 11.49 14.83 24.74
N VAL A 266 12.12 14.60 23.59
CA VAL A 266 13.48 15.10 23.32
C VAL A 266 13.50 16.51 22.73
N ILE A 267 12.35 16.98 22.20
CA ILE A 267 12.13 18.38 21.80
C ILE A 267 10.75 18.86 22.27
N GLY A 268 10.66 20.14 22.60
CA GLY A 268 9.39 20.77 22.98
C GLY A 268 8.54 21.12 21.74
N ARG A 269 7.20 21.28 21.96
CA ARG A 269 6.23 21.61 20.88
C ARG A 269 6.55 22.89 20.12
N ASN A 270 7.10 23.91 20.77
CA ASN A 270 7.49 25.18 20.13
C ASN A 270 8.66 24.96 19.16
N VAL A 271 9.70 24.23 19.59
CA VAL A 271 10.83 23.85 18.76
C VAL A 271 10.38 23.02 17.57
N ALA A 272 9.50 22.06 17.79
CA ALA A 272 8.90 21.24 16.72
C ALA A 272 8.16 22.07 15.69
N LYS A 273 7.42 23.12 16.10
CA LYS A 273 6.71 24.02 15.18
C LYS A 273 7.70 24.77 14.27
N ASP A 274 8.83 25.22 14.80
CA ASP A 274 9.86 25.91 14.02
C ASP A 274 10.60 24.95 13.09
N MET A 275 10.92 23.74 13.56
CA MET A 275 11.57 22.71 12.73
C MET A 275 10.71 22.29 11.53
N ARG A 276 9.36 22.18 11.69
CA ARG A 276 8.43 21.82 10.60
C ARG A 276 8.38 22.87 9.48
N ARG A 277 8.79 24.11 9.71
CA ARG A 277 8.79 25.16 8.67
C ARG A 277 9.80 24.93 7.57
N ARG A 278 10.84 24.14 7.83
CA ARG A 278 11.91 23.87 6.89
C ARG A 278 12.19 22.38 6.78
N ASN A 279 11.66 21.77 5.74
CA ASN A 279 11.98 20.38 5.41
C ASN A 279 13.47 20.23 5.08
N PRO A 280 14.11 19.11 5.44
CA PRO A 280 15.45 18.79 4.99
C PRO A 280 15.53 18.72 3.47
N THR A 281 16.59 19.27 2.92
CA THR A 281 16.91 19.12 1.50
C THR A 281 17.47 17.71 1.24
N ARG A 282 17.42 17.27 -0.02
CA ARG A 282 18.05 16.01 -0.41
C ARG A 282 19.56 15.98 -0.10
N ALA A 283 20.22 17.10 -0.25
CA ALA A 283 21.64 17.23 0.09
C ALA A 283 21.91 17.03 1.59
N GLU A 284 21.10 17.66 2.47
CA GLU A 284 21.20 17.46 3.93
C GLU A 284 20.96 15.99 4.31
N LEU A 285 19.99 15.31 3.68
CA LEU A 285 19.74 13.88 3.93
C LEU A 285 20.90 12.99 3.44
N MET A 286 21.50 13.31 2.30
CA MET A 286 22.68 12.59 1.78
C MET A 286 23.91 12.82 2.66
N GLU A 287 24.16 14.05 3.10
CA GLU A 287 25.27 14.40 4.00
C GLU A 287 25.14 13.65 5.34
N ALA A 288 23.91 13.54 5.86
CA ALA A 288 23.63 12.90 7.15
C ALA A 288 23.99 11.40 7.20
N VAL A 289 23.89 10.68 6.08
CA VAL A 289 24.12 9.22 6.01
C VAL A 289 25.22 8.81 5.03
N GLY A 290 25.85 9.77 4.34
CA GLY A 290 26.96 9.53 3.40
C GLY A 290 26.54 9.01 2.02
N TRP A 291 25.25 8.79 1.77
CA TRP A 291 24.66 8.35 0.48
C TRP A 291 23.21 8.80 0.33
N ALA A 292 22.68 8.72 -0.89
CA ALA A 292 21.26 8.93 -1.10
C ALA A 292 20.47 7.77 -0.46
N PRO A 293 19.54 8.03 0.48
CA PRO A 293 18.68 6.99 1.03
C PRO A 293 17.98 6.25 -0.12
N GLN A 294 18.11 4.92 -0.15
CA GLN A 294 17.45 4.11 -1.17
C GLN A 294 15.93 4.22 -1.00
N PRO A 295 15.19 4.66 -2.04
CA PRO A 295 13.76 4.74 -1.95
C PRO A 295 13.15 3.34 -1.78
N ASP A 296 12.22 3.22 -0.84
CA ASP A 296 11.39 2.04 -0.68
C ASP A 296 10.01 2.32 -1.29
N LEU A 297 9.38 1.34 -1.92
CA LEU A 297 8.06 1.47 -2.54
C LEU A 297 7.98 2.54 -3.66
N GLU A 298 9.08 2.82 -4.37
CA GLU A 298 9.14 3.86 -5.41
C GLU A 298 8.66 3.36 -6.77
N ALA A 299 9.12 2.18 -7.18
CA ALA A 299 8.73 1.59 -8.46
C ALA A 299 7.48 0.71 -8.30
N VAL A 300 6.68 0.62 -9.36
CA VAL A 300 5.63 -0.40 -9.46
C VAL A 300 6.28 -1.77 -9.24
N ARG A 301 5.80 -2.52 -8.27
CA ARG A 301 6.38 -3.81 -7.89
C ARG A 301 5.42 -4.68 -7.10
N VAL A 302 5.72 -5.96 -7.07
CA VAL A 302 4.99 -6.97 -6.31
C VAL A 302 5.90 -7.62 -5.25
N PRO A 303 5.33 -8.30 -4.24
CA PRO A 303 6.12 -9.01 -3.22
C PRO A 303 7.04 -10.08 -3.82
N PRO A 304 8.21 -10.33 -3.22
CA PRO A 304 9.17 -11.31 -3.74
C PRO A 304 8.62 -12.74 -3.87
N SER A 305 7.85 -13.24 -2.89
CA SER A 305 7.28 -14.59 -2.95
C SER A 305 6.22 -14.72 -4.06
N TYR A 306 5.41 -13.68 -4.25
CA TYR A 306 4.47 -13.61 -5.37
C TYR A 306 5.19 -13.59 -6.71
N ALA A 307 6.24 -12.78 -6.86
CA ALA A 307 7.06 -12.75 -8.08
C ALA A 307 7.64 -14.13 -8.41
N HIS A 308 8.13 -14.83 -7.40
CA HIS A 308 8.61 -16.21 -7.55
C HIS A 308 7.48 -17.14 -8.05
N ALA A 309 6.30 -17.07 -7.46
CA ALA A 309 5.14 -17.87 -7.85
C ALA A 309 4.69 -17.60 -9.29
N VAL A 310 4.75 -16.34 -9.76
CA VAL A 310 4.49 -16.00 -11.16
C VAL A 310 5.45 -16.70 -12.10
N VAL A 311 6.76 -16.64 -11.80
CA VAL A 311 7.80 -17.29 -12.61
C VAL A 311 7.61 -18.81 -12.62
N GLU A 312 7.32 -19.42 -11.48
CA GLU A 312 7.05 -20.86 -11.38
C GLU A 312 5.79 -21.28 -12.15
N SER A 313 4.72 -20.47 -12.08
CA SER A 313 3.50 -20.71 -12.88
C SER A 313 3.78 -20.66 -14.38
N PHE A 314 4.66 -19.75 -14.80
CA PHE A 314 5.07 -19.65 -16.21
C PHE A 314 5.90 -20.86 -16.64
N LYS A 315 6.90 -21.28 -15.85
CA LYS A 315 7.73 -22.47 -16.13
C LYS A 315 6.86 -23.72 -16.28
N LYS A 316 5.87 -23.90 -15.41
CA LYS A 316 4.91 -25.02 -15.43
C LYS A 316 3.83 -24.88 -16.52
N SER A 317 3.93 -23.89 -17.40
CA SER A 317 2.95 -23.64 -18.48
C SER A 317 1.50 -23.40 -17.99
N LEU A 318 1.30 -23.02 -16.73
CA LEU A 318 0.00 -22.69 -16.16
C LEU A 318 -0.49 -21.30 -16.56
N ILE A 319 0.42 -20.40 -16.96
CA ILE A 319 0.11 -19.07 -17.47
C ILE A 319 0.92 -18.76 -18.72
N THR A 320 0.39 -17.87 -19.56
CA THR A 320 1.10 -17.39 -20.76
C THR A 320 2.18 -16.37 -20.41
N ALA A 321 3.13 -16.11 -21.33
CA ALA A 321 4.13 -15.07 -21.16
C ALA A 321 3.48 -13.68 -20.97
N SER A 322 2.45 -13.36 -21.75
CA SER A 322 1.70 -12.10 -21.60
C SER A 322 1.08 -11.96 -20.21
N ARG A 323 0.49 -13.07 -19.68
CA ARG A 323 -0.09 -13.04 -18.34
C ARG A 323 0.97 -12.92 -17.25
N ALA A 324 2.13 -13.58 -17.41
CA ALA A 324 3.25 -13.43 -16.46
C ALA A 324 3.74 -11.96 -16.38
N VAL A 325 3.92 -11.30 -17.53
CA VAL A 325 4.28 -9.87 -17.59
C VAL A 325 3.21 -8.98 -16.91
N GLU A 326 1.93 -9.26 -17.17
CA GLU A 326 0.81 -8.54 -16.55
C GLU A 326 0.81 -8.72 -15.03
N LEU A 327 0.94 -9.94 -14.52
CA LEU A 327 1.01 -10.26 -13.09
C LEU A 327 2.20 -9.60 -12.41
N MET A 328 3.33 -9.49 -13.11
CA MET A 328 4.52 -8.77 -12.65
C MET A 328 4.39 -7.24 -12.79
N ARG A 329 3.25 -6.74 -13.25
CA ARG A 329 2.94 -5.30 -13.37
C ARG A 329 3.98 -4.52 -14.16
N GLY A 330 4.54 -5.12 -15.21
CA GLY A 330 5.52 -4.50 -16.08
C GLY A 330 6.94 -4.40 -15.50
N GLN A 331 7.25 -5.08 -14.38
CA GLN A 331 8.61 -5.15 -13.83
C GLN A 331 9.55 -5.98 -14.71
N ILE A 332 8.99 -6.83 -15.55
CA ILE A 332 9.69 -7.66 -16.54
C ILE A 332 9.02 -7.54 -17.90
N VAL A 333 9.75 -7.87 -18.95
CA VAL A 333 9.23 -8.07 -20.30
C VAL A 333 9.27 -9.56 -20.66
N ALA A 334 8.59 -9.94 -21.73
CA ALA A 334 8.53 -11.36 -22.12
C ALA A 334 9.91 -11.99 -22.37
N ALA A 335 10.90 -11.20 -22.77
CA ALA A 335 12.28 -11.64 -22.98
C ALA A 335 13.04 -11.95 -21.67
N ASP A 336 12.58 -11.44 -20.52
CA ASP A 336 13.19 -11.70 -19.22
C ASP A 336 12.68 -13.01 -18.59
N LEU A 337 11.64 -13.62 -19.17
CA LEU A 337 11.10 -14.87 -18.67
C LEU A 337 12.06 -16.04 -18.94
N PRO A 338 12.21 -16.98 -18.00
CA PRO A 338 13.04 -18.15 -18.20
C PRO A 338 12.50 -19.06 -19.30
N ILE A 339 13.35 -19.99 -19.76
CA ILE A 339 12.89 -21.08 -20.63
C ILE A 339 11.89 -21.91 -19.83
N ARG A 340 10.79 -22.33 -20.47
CA ARG A 340 9.81 -23.25 -19.87
C ARG A 340 10.47 -24.60 -19.63
N ASP A 341 10.07 -25.25 -18.57
CA ASP A 341 10.39 -26.64 -18.35
C ASP A 341 9.57 -27.45 -19.37
N ASP A 342 10.09 -27.56 -20.61
CA ASP A 342 9.57 -28.48 -21.64
C ASP A 342 9.91 -29.91 -21.21
N ALA A 343 9.34 -30.35 -20.10
CA ALA A 343 9.33 -31.71 -19.71
C ALA A 343 8.01 -32.33 -20.18
N ASP A 344 8.12 -33.23 -21.16
CA ASP A 344 7.13 -34.26 -21.51
C ASP A 344 5.84 -33.82 -22.21
N PHE A 345 5.95 -33.19 -23.39
CA PHE A 345 5.06 -33.49 -24.50
C PHE A 345 5.77 -34.38 -25.54
N GLU A 346 6.23 -35.54 -25.13
CA GLU A 346 6.29 -36.68 -26.04
C GLU A 346 4.85 -37.18 -26.22
N LEU A 347 4.33 -36.98 -27.44
CA LEU A 347 3.09 -37.54 -27.98
C LEU A 347 3.17 -39.08 -28.09
#